data_3191d6a6a9bba0bbacd1def40d2dbfd1
#
_entry.id   3191d6a6a9bba0bbacd1def40d2dbfd1
#
_cell.length_a   1.000
_cell.length_b   1.000
_cell.length_c   1.000
_cell.angle_alpha   90.00
_cell.angle_beta   90.00
_cell.angle_gamma   90.00
#
_symmetry.space_group_name_H-M   'P 1'
#
loop_
_entity.id
_entity.type
_entity.pdbx_description
1 polymer ?
#
loop_
_entity_poly.entity_id
_entity_poly.type
_entity_poly.pdbx_seq_one_letter_code
_entity_poly.pdbx_strand_id
1 'polypeptide(L)'
;MVAVPLMNASSGSCGKNVKWNLSRDGVLVISGKGDMKNFGGSLPYRPDFVKRALIEEGVTSIGKNTFKGCRNLAEVSISSTVTAIGEGAFRDCENLAYVVIPNSVQKIGARAFAGCKALGSVKVNIACSEIEKEAFKGCSSLSCLNIPESVKIIGKDAFAGCSYLNIIESLPEYISTQSSSFYGLSAALVSKYWSDREYEKLYAESHPMITRTELEDKNKGKGNDVVADVDLFIPQTEAVNENTFVVIIANEGYQKLAKVNYAIKDGKSFAEYCHFTLGVPHENIRTYHNATYGRMLEALADLKNIAGVYEGNLKVIFYYCGHGAPDDATKVSYLLPIDTYKVSPNVCLSLEELYADLSDLKAQSVTVFLDACFSGATRKGEMLASARGVAIKPRIETLTGNVVAFSASDGSETALQYDEKGHGMFTYYLLKKLQETKGDVTLGDLCSYVKAKVLQKSVVINRKKQTPTVLSSPGVTDVWKSWKLK
;
A
#
# COMPACT_ATOMS: atom_id res chain seq x y z
N MET A 1 37.72 -5.65 2.01
CA MET A 1 37.07 -5.35 0.71
C MET A 1 37.38 -6.52 -0.22
N VAL A 2 36.36 -7.37 -0.48
CA VAL A 2 36.52 -8.44 -1.49
C VAL A 2 36.32 -7.75 -2.83
N ALA A 3 37.35 -7.73 -3.66
CA ALA A 3 37.29 -7.18 -5.00
C ALA A 3 36.28 -7.99 -5.83
N VAL A 4 35.17 -7.36 -6.19
CA VAL A 4 34.20 -7.92 -7.15
C VAL A 4 34.95 -7.99 -8.49
N PRO A 5 35.09 -9.18 -9.11
CA PRO A 5 35.82 -9.29 -10.38
C PRO A 5 35.12 -8.43 -11.44
N LEU A 6 35.87 -7.51 -12.04
CA LEU A 6 35.43 -6.72 -13.19
C LEU A 6 35.05 -7.68 -14.34
N MET A 7 33.73 -7.79 -14.60
CA MET A 7 33.23 -8.61 -15.69
C MET A 7 33.58 -7.97 -17.03
N ASN A 8 34.01 -8.78 -17.99
CA ASN A 8 34.12 -8.33 -19.36
C ASN A 8 32.75 -8.15 -19.99
N ALA A 9 32.57 -7.13 -20.82
CA ALA A 9 31.40 -7.00 -21.67
C ALA A 9 31.22 -8.30 -22.46
N SER A 10 29.97 -8.76 -22.57
CA SER A 10 29.65 -9.99 -23.29
C SER A 10 28.55 -9.72 -24.31
N SER A 11 28.61 -10.44 -25.43
CA SER A 11 27.66 -10.30 -26.52
C SER A 11 27.38 -11.63 -27.17
N GLY A 12 26.29 -11.72 -27.92
CA GLY A 12 25.92 -12.94 -28.61
C GLY A 12 24.63 -12.79 -29.42
N SER A 13 24.14 -13.91 -29.95
CA SER A 13 22.89 -13.95 -30.70
C SER A 13 21.71 -14.38 -29.83
N CYS A 14 20.60 -13.70 -29.96
CA CYS A 14 19.31 -14.05 -29.33
C CYS A 14 18.15 -14.15 -30.33
N GLY A 15 18.45 -14.29 -31.61
CA GLY A 15 17.51 -14.51 -32.72
C GLY A 15 18.26 -14.72 -34.01
N LYS A 16 17.56 -14.97 -35.14
CA LYS A 16 18.22 -15.16 -36.45
C LYS A 16 19.05 -13.94 -36.83
N ASN A 17 18.47 -12.75 -36.67
CA ASN A 17 19.15 -11.47 -36.96
C ASN A 17 19.07 -10.52 -35.76
N VAL A 18 18.94 -11.06 -34.55
CA VAL A 18 18.85 -10.30 -33.31
C VAL A 18 20.03 -10.69 -32.42
N LYS A 19 20.70 -9.68 -31.88
CA LYS A 19 21.91 -9.80 -31.06
C LYS A 19 21.67 -9.13 -29.69
N TRP A 20 22.44 -9.57 -28.73
CA TRP A 20 22.50 -8.93 -27.41
C TRP A 20 23.92 -8.50 -27.09
N ASN A 21 24.05 -7.44 -26.33
CA ASN A 21 25.29 -6.92 -25.78
C ASN A 21 25.07 -6.50 -24.34
N LEU A 22 25.79 -7.09 -23.40
CA LEU A 22 25.75 -6.74 -21.98
C LEU A 22 27.02 -5.99 -21.61
N SER A 23 26.91 -4.72 -21.27
CA SER A 23 27.99 -3.87 -20.84
C SER A 23 28.44 -4.18 -19.40
N ARG A 24 29.63 -3.67 -19.02
CA ARG A 24 30.22 -3.87 -17.67
C ARG A 24 29.39 -3.23 -16.54
N ASP A 25 28.64 -2.19 -16.82
CA ASP A 25 27.77 -1.48 -15.91
C ASP A 25 26.35 -2.07 -15.80
N GLY A 26 26.08 -3.16 -16.56
CA GLY A 26 24.84 -3.92 -16.47
C GLY A 26 23.74 -3.46 -17.43
N VAL A 27 24.08 -2.76 -18.50
CA VAL A 27 23.12 -2.40 -19.55
C VAL A 27 23.12 -3.50 -20.61
N LEU A 28 21.95 -4.13 -20.78
CA LEU A 28 21.71 -5.14 -21.82
C LEU A 28 21.02 -4.50 -23.02
N VAL A 29 21.70 -4.42 -24.14
CA VAL A 29 21.14 -3.92 -25.41
C VAL A 29 20.77 -5.11 -26.29
N ILE A 30 19.53 -5.11 -26.77
CA ILE A 30 19.02 -6.07 -27.77
C ILE A 30 18.81 -5.30 -29.06
N SER A 31 19.50 -5.72 -30.13
CA SER A 31 19.49 -5.02 -31.43
C SER A 31 19.35 -5.96 -32.60
N GLY A 32 18.97 -5.43 -33.78
CA GLY A 32 18.82 -6.19 -35.01
C GLY A 32 17.41 -6.15 -35.59
N LYS A 33 17.07 -7.13 -36.44
CA LYS A 33 15.75 -7.17 -37.11
C LYS A 33 15.08 -8.53 -36.93
N GLY A 34 13.81 -8.52 -36.48
CA GLY A 34 12.98 -9.71 -36.35
C GLY A 34 12.81 -10.18 -34.91
N ASP A 35 12.41 -11.43 -34.77
CA ASP A 35 12.01 -12.00 -33.48
C ASP A 35 13.20 -12.46 -32.65
N MET A 36 13.09 -12.25 -31.35
CA MET A 36 13.97 -12.93 -30.41
C MET A 36 13.59 -14.41 -30.31
N LYS A 37 14.61 -15.26 -30.09
CA LYS A 37 14.37 -16.69 -29.82
C LYS A 37 13.80 -16.90 -28.42
N ASN A 38 13.12 -18.01 -28.23
CA ASN A 38 12.65 -18.47 -26.95
C ASN A 38 13.76 -19.16 -26.16
N PHE A 39 13.87 -18.88 -24.87
CA PHE A 39 14.82 -19.54 -23.97
C PHE A 39 14.12 -20.60 -23.12
N GLY A 40 14.66 -21.81 -23.11
CA GLY A 40 14.11 -22.95 -22.37
C GLY A 40 14.46 -22.96 -20.87
N GLY A 41 15.70 -22.64 -20.55
CA GLY A 41 16.20 -22.70 -19.15
C GLY A 41 17.38 -21.79 -18.88
N SER A 42 18.40 -21.78 -19.74
CA SER A 42 19.59 -20.95 -19.56
C SER A 42 19.53 -19.73 -20.45
N LEU A 43 19.78 -18.57 -19.88
CA LEU A 43 19.99 -17.33 -20.63
C LEU A 43 21.42 -17.27 -21.18
N PRO A 44 21.64 -16.63 -22.32
CA PRO A 44 22.98 -16.51 -22.89
C PRO A 44 23.88 -15.49 -22.16
N TYR A 45 23.31 -14.76 -21.21
CA TYR A 45 23.94 -13.77 -20.33
C TYR A 45 23.57 -14.03 -18.88
N ARG A 46 24.30 -13.39 -17.97
CA ARG A 46 24.09 -13.54 -16.53
C ARG A 46 22.94 -12.63 -16.07
N PRO A 47 21.77 -13.18 -15.66
CA PRO A 47 20.60 -12.39 -15.29
C PRO A 47 20.85 -11.44 -14.12
N ASP A 48 21.66 -11.85 -13.13
CA ASP A 48 21.96 -11.03 -11.94
C ASP A 48 22.76 -9.76 -12.25
N PHE A 49 23.38 -9.67 -13.42
CA PHE A 49 24.13 -8.48 -13.85
C PHE A 49 23.30 -7.47 -14.62
N VAL A 50 22.14 -7.85 -15.13
CA VAL A 50 21.28 -6.96 -15.91
C VAL A 50 20.58 -5.99 -14.97
N LYS A 51 20.92 -4.70 -15.09
CA LYS A 51 20.33 -3.61 -14.31
C LYS A 51 19.35 -2.78 -15.14
N ARG A 52 19.64 -2.61 -16.42
CA ARG A 52 18.79 -1.94 -17.42
C ARG A 52 18.79 -2.73 -18.71
N ALA A 53 17.67 -2.68 -19.45
CA ALA A 53 17.57 -3.30 -20.75
C ALA A 53 17.04 -2.29 -21.77
N LEU A 54 17.61 -2.34 -22.98
CA LEU A 54 17.20 -1.54 -24.12
C LEU A 54 16.91 -2.47 -25.28
N ILE A 55 15.66 -2.49 -25.76
CA ILE A 55 15.24 -3.24 -26.94
C ILE A 55 15.05 -2.22 -28.06
N GLU A 56 15.96 -2.28 -29.03
CA GLU A 56 16.06 -1.30 -30.12
C GLU A 56 15.03 -1.55 -31.22
N GLU A 57 14.86 -0.52 -32.07
CA GLU A 57 14.03 -0.59 -33.27
C GLU A 57 14.47 -1.71 -34.21
N GLY A 58 13.47 -2.39 -34.80
CA GLY A 58 13.66 -3.54 -35.65
C GLY A 58 13.45 -4.89 -34.96
N VAL A 59 13.53 -4.95 -33.63
CA VAL A 59 13.16 -6.15 -32.86
C VAL A 59 11.63 -6.22 -32.81
N THR A 60 11.06 -7.35 -33.24
CA THR A 60 9.60 -7.49 -33.41
C THR A 60 8.90 -8.26 -32.31
N SER A 61 9.62 -9.07 -31.54
CA SER A 61 9.07 -9.75 -30.38
C SER A 61 10.10 -9.94 -29.27
N ILE A 62 9.64 -9.96 -28.02
CA ILE A 62 10.41 -10.39 -26.86
C ILE A 62 10.15 -11.87 -26.65
N GLY A 63 11.18 -12.70 -26.79
CA GLY A 63 11.07 -14.15 -26.71
C GLY A 63 10.70 -14.66 -25.30
N LYS A 64 10.23 -15.91 -25.24
CA LYS A 64 9.96 -16.60 -23.96
C LYS A 64 11.17 -16.58 -23.04
N ASN A 65 10.94 -16.23 -21.75
CA ASN A 65 11.92 -16.20 -20.67
C ASN A 65 13.14 -15.29 -20.91
N THR A 66 13.10 -14.35 -21.84
CA THR A 66 14.27 -13.52 -22.19
C THR A 66 14.91 -12.83 -20.99
N PHE A 67 14.16 -12.24 -20.11
CA PHE A 67 14.67 -11.56 -18.89
C PHE A 67 14.28 -12.30 -17.60
N LYS A 68 13.93 -13.59 -17.71
CA LYS A 68 13.52 -14.35 -16.52
C LYS A 68 14.61 -14.36 -15.46
N GLY A 69 14.25 -13.93 -14.24
CA GLY A 69 15.17 -13.91 -13.09
C GLY A 69 16.20 -12.78 -13.12
N CYS A 70 16.05 -11.79 -14.00
CA CYS A 70 16.87 -10.57 -13.95
C CYS A 70 16.42 -9.71 -12.75
N ARG A 71 16.73 -10.19 -11.53
CA ARG A 71 16.25 -9.57 -10.28
C ARG A 71 16.69 -8.14 -10.09
N ASN A 72 17.87 -7.78 -10.64
CA ASN A 72 18.44 -6.43 -10.55
C ASN A 72 17.97 -5.49 -11.68
N LEU A 73 17.15 -5.99 -12.63
CA LEU A 73 16.58 -5.18 -13.71
C LEU A 73 15.59 -4.18 -13.12
N ALA A 74 15.96 -2.90 -13.13
CA ALA A 74 15.14 -1.81 -12.61
C ALA A 74 14.33 -1.10 -13.70
N GLU A 75 14.84 -1.09 -14.94
CA GLU A 75 14.27 -0.36 -16.07
C GLU A 75 14.39 -1.13 -17.37
N VAL A 76 13.34 -1.10 -18.18
CA VAL A 76 13.37 -1.61 -19.54
C VAL A 76 12.75 -0.61 -20.52
N SER A 77 13.43 -0.34 -21.61
CA SER A 77 12.91 0.41 -22.75
C SER A 77 12.59 -0.57 -23.89
N ILE A 78 11.34 -0.56 -24.32
CA ILE A 78 10.82 -1.44 -25.37
C ILE A 78 10.47 -0.58 -26.59
N SER A 79 11.05 -0.89 -27.75
CA SER A 79 10.81 -0.13 -28.98
C SER A 79 9.39 -0.32 -29.54
N SER A 80 8.97 0.63 -30.35
CA SER A 80 7.64 0.61 -30.99
C SER A 80 7.47 -0.45 -32.07
N THR A 81 8.53 -1.17 -32.43
CA THR A 81 8.47 -2.30 -33.37
C THR A 81 8.09 -3.63 -32.72
N VAL A 82 8.09 -3.70 -31.39
CA VAL A 82 7.72 -4.92 -30.65
C VAL A 82 6.22 -5.11 -30.65
N THR A 83 5.77 -6.25 -31.19
CA THR A 83 4.34 -6.61 -31.32
C THR A 83 3.88 -7.66 -30.31
N ALA A 84 4.80 -8.39 -29.68
CA ALA A 84 4.48 -9.45 -28.73
C ALA A 84 5.49 -9.53 -27.58
N ILE A 85 4.99 -9.77 -26.36
CA ILE A 85 5.79 -10.11 -25.18
C ILE A 85 5.52 -11.58 -24.84
N GLY A 86 6.56 -12.40 -24.94
CA GLY A 86 6.49 -13.84 -24.79
C GLY A 86 6.24 -14.33 -23.37
N GLU A 87 5.94 -15.63 -23.25
CA GLU A 87 5.74 -16.30 -21.94
C GLU A 87 6.92 -16.10 -21.02
N GLY A 88 6.66 -15.63 -19.80
CA GLY A 88 7.68 -15.44 -18.75
C GLY A 88 8.78 -14.44 -19.11
N ALA A 89 8.59 -13.59 -20.11
CA ALA A 89 9.63 -12.71 -20.64
C ALA A 89 10.35 -11.90 -19.55
N PHE A 90 9.64 -11.37 -18.59
CA PHE A 90 10.14 -10.61 -17.43
C PHE A 90 9.84 -11.30 -16.08
N ARG A 91 9.58 -12.59 -16.11
CA ARG A 91 9.25 -13.33 -14.90
C ARG A 91 10.36 -13.21 -13.85
N ASP A 92 9.97 -12.93 -12.59
CA ASP A 92 10.87 -12.78 -11.44
C ASP A 92 11.91 -11.63 -11.59
N CYS A 93 11.57 -10.57 -12.36
CA CYS A 93 12.29 -9.29 -12.37
C CYS A 93 11.87 -8.46 -11.16
N GLU A 94 12.35 -8.83 -9.98
CA GLU A 94 11.81 -8.35 -8.70
C GLU A 94 11.95 -6.83 -8.51
N ASN A 95 12.98 -6.20 -9.09
CA ASN A 95 13.25 -4.76 -8.97
C ASN A 95 12.70 -3.93 -10.14
N LEU A 96 12.03 -4.54 -11.12
CA LEU A 96 11.41 -3.80 -12.23
C LEU A 96 10.24 -2.99 -11.70
N ALA A 97 10.48 -1.68 -11.50
CA ALA A 97 9.50 -0.79 -10.88
C ALA A 97 8.51 -0.20 -11.89
N TYR A 98 8.92 -0.10 -13.13
CA TYR A 98 8.14 0.54 -14.19
C TYR A 98 8.40 -0.09 -15.57
N VAL A 99 7.35 -0.21 -16.37
CA VAL A 99 7.43 -0.63 -17.76
C VAL A 99 6.42 0.11 -18.61
N VAL A 100 6.86 0.65 -19.74
CA VAL A 100 5.98 1.15 -20.80
C VAL A 100 5.82 0.05 -21.84
N ILE A 101 4.59 -0.44 -21.97
CA ILE A 101 4.23 -1.39 -23.02
C ILE A 101 3.87 -0.58 -24.27
N PRO A 102 4.63 -0.69 -25.38
CA PRO A 102 4.37 0.09 -26.60
C PRO A 102 2.99 -0.20 -27.19
N ASN A 103 2.43 0.78 -27.92
CA ASN A 103 1.13 0.64 -28.58
C ASN A 103 1.10 -0.44 -29.69
N SER A 104 2.25 -0.94 -30.11
CA SER A 104 2.38 -2.04 -31.08
C SER A 104 2.13 -3.43 -30.48
N VAL A 105 2.22 -3.58 -29.14
CA VAL A 105 2.09 -4.89 -28.48
C VAL A 105 0.63 -5.34 -28.50
N GLN A 106 0.37 -6.46 -29.18
CA GLN A 106 -0.96 -7.03 -29.32
C GLN A 106 -1.29 -8.09 -28.26
N LYS A 107 -0.26 -8.69 -27.66
CA LYS A 107 -0.42 -9.80 -26.74
C LYS A 107 0.62 -9.77 -25.62
N ILE A 108 0.16 -9.98 -24.40
CA ILE A 108 1.00 -10.18 -23.19
C ILE A 108 0.91 -11.66 -22.83
N GLY A 109 2.04 -12.37 -22.98
CA GLY A 109 2.11 -13.82 -22.80
C GLY A 109 1.96 -14.27 -21.35
N ALA A 110 1.72 -15.58 -21.17
CA ALA A 110 1.55 -16.19 -19.87
C ALA A 110 2.76 -15.91 -18.95
N ARG A 111 2.48 -15.49 -17.71
CA ARG A 111 3.53 -15.19 -16.71
C ARG A 111 4.52 -14.10 -17.13
N ALA A 112 4.22 -13.28 -18.13
CA ALA A 112 5.18 -12.34 -18.73
C ALA A 112 5.83 -11.44 -17.68
N PHE A 113 5.10 -10.96 -16.69
CA PHE A 113 5.56 -10.13 -15.57
C PHE A 113 5.35 -10.79 -14.20
N ALA A 114 5.12 -12.11 -14.16
CA ALA A 114 4.87 -12.77 -12.87
C ALA A 114 6.06 -12.61 -11.93
N GLY A 115 5.80 -12.21 -10.68
CA GLY A 115 6.84 -11.99 -9.66
C GLY A 115 7.63 -10.69 -9.81
N CYS A 116 7.19 -9.73 -10.63
CA CYS A 116 7.74 -8.37 -10.68
C CYS A 116 7.24 -7.58 -9.46
N LYS A 117 7.82 -7.84 -8.30
CA LYS A 117 7.33 -7.35 -6.99
C LYS A 117 7.31 -5.84 -6.87
N ALA A 118 8.29 -5.14 -7.48
CA ALA A 118 8.41 -3.69 -7.43
C ALA A 118 7.52 -2.96 -8.46
N LEU A 119 6.90 -3.67 -9.42
CA LEU A 119 6.12 -3.06 -10.49
C LEU A 119 4.90 -2.32 -9.94
N GLY A 120 4.94 -0.98 -9.98
CA GLY A 120 3.95 -0.11 -9.32
C GLY A 120 2.73 0.20 -10.17
N SER A 121 2.89 0.31 -11.49
CA SER A 121 1.79 0.58 -12.42
C SER A 121 2.02 -0.08 -13.77
N VAL A 122 0.92 -0.44 -14.44
CA VAL A 122 0.92 -0.96 -15.81
C VAL A 122 -0.18 -0.29 -16.59
N LYS A 123 0.21 0.32 -17.71
CA LYS A 123 -0.74 0.81 -18.71
C LYS A 123 -0.72 -0.15 -19.88
N VAL A 124 -1.81 -0.91 -20.04
CA VAL A 124 -2.03 -1.76 -21.22
C VAL A 124 -2.45 -0.87 -22.38
N ASN A 125 -1.84 -1.07 -23.53
CA ASN A 125 -2.08 -0.23 -24.72
C ASN A 125 -3.33 -0.64 -25.52
N ILE A 126 -3.78 0.25 -26.40
CA ILE A 126 -5.00 0.09 -27.19
C ILE A 126 -4.93 -0.99 -28.30
N ALA A 127 -3.78 -1.58 -28.58
CA ALA A 127 -3.65 -2.68 -29.53
C ALA A 127 -3.68 -4.06 -28.86
N CYS A 128 -3.55 -4.11 -27.51
CA CYS A 128 -3.55 -5.36 -26.78
C CYS A 128 -4.94 -5.99 -26.80
N SER A 129 -5.05 -7.23 -27.26
CA SER A 129 -6.30 -7.99 -27.31
C SER A 129 -6.39 -9.09 -26.25
N GLU A 130 -5.27 -9.52 -25.73
CA GLU A 130 -5.20 -10.65 -24.79
C GLU A 130 -4.11 -10.46 -23.72
N ILE A 131 -4.50 -10.69 -22.46
CA ILE A 131 -3.62 -10.85 -21.30
C ILE A 131 -3.71 -12.32 -20.88
N GLU A 132 -2.64 -13.08 -21.06
CA GLU A 132 -2.68 -14.51 -20.81
C GLU A 132 -2.61 -14.84 -19.29
N LYS A 133 -2.73 -16.16 -19.00
CA LYS A 133 -2.74 -16.67 -17.62
C LYS A 133 -1.52 -16.21 -16.81
N GLU A 134 -1.77 -15.83 -15.56
CA GLU A 134 -0.72 -15.46 -14.59
C GLU A 134 0.19 -14.30 -15.06
N ALA A 135 -0.21 -13.51 -16.07
CA ALA A 135 0.65 -12.51 -16.72
C ALA A 135 1.30 -11.53 -15.72
N PHE A 136 0.56 -11.10 -14.71
CA PHE A 136 1.02 -10.18 -13.64
C PHE A 136 0.94 -10.81 -12.24
N LYS A 137 0.88 -12.15 -12.15
CA LYS A 137 0.77 -12.84 -10.86
C LYS A 137 1.89 -12.47 -9.91
N GLY A 138 1.55 -12.06 -8.68
CA GLY A 138 2.53 -11.71 -7.66
C GLY A 138 3.22 -10.36 -7.87
N CYS A 139 2.69 -9.48 -8.73
CA CYS A 139 3.12 -8.08 -8.81
C CYS A 139 2.58 -7.33 -7.58
N SER A 140 3.20 -7.58 -6.42
CA SER A 140 2.67 -7.14 -5.14
C SER A 140 2.60 -5.61 -4.97
N SER A 141 3.42 -4.83 -5.65
CA SER A 141 3.40 -3.37 -5.62
C SER A 141 2.49 -2.74 -6.68
N LEU A 142 1.90 -3.55 -7.58
CA LEU A 142 1.02 -3.02 -8.62
C LEU A 142 -0.22 -2.38 -7.97
N SER A 143 -0.35 -1.07 -8.12
CA SER A 143 -1.40 -0.28 -7.47
C SER A 143 -2.47 0.23 -8.43
N CYS A 144 -2.10 0.43 -9.69
CA CYS A 144 -2.96 0.96 -10.72
C CYS A 144 -2.90 0.12 -12.00
N LEU A 145 -4.04 -0.13 -12.60
CA LEU A 145 -4.19 -0.90 -13.84
C LEU A 145 -5.15 -0.20 -14.79
N ASN A 146 -4.70 0.01 -16.02
CA ASN A 146 -5.56 0.49 -17.11
C ASN A 146 -5.67 -0.62 -18.15
N ILE A 147 -6.87 -1.14 -18.39
CA ILE A 147 -7.16 -2.16 -19.40
C ILE A 147 -8.10 -1.55 -20.44
N PRO A 148 -7.63 -1.35 -21.67
CA PRO A 148 -8.44 -0.72 -22.73
C PRO A 148 -9.50 -1.67 -23.29
N GLU A 149 -10.51 -1.11 -23.99
CA GLU A 149 -11.60 -1.84 -24.66
C GLU A 149 -11.13 -2.87 -25.71
N SER A 150 -9.90 -2.76 -26.18
CA SER A 150 -9.29 -3.74 -27.10
C SER A 150 -9.06 -5.10 -26.48
N VAL A 151 -8.83 -5.17 -25.16
CA VAL A 151 -8.60 -6.44 -24.46
C VAL A 151 -9.91 -7.21 -24.36
N LYS A 152 -9.94 -8.40 -24.96
CA LYS A 152 -11.12 -9.29 -25.00
C LYS A 152 -10.99 -10.48 -24.06
N ILE A 153 -9.76 -10.84 -23.66
CA ILE A 153 -9.49 -12.03 -22.85
C ILE A 153 -8.50 -11.68 -21.75
N ILE A 154 -8.87 -12.00 -20.51
CA ILE A 154 -7.96 -12.02 -19.36
C ILE A 154 -7.89 -13.46 -18.83
N GLY A 155 -6.71 -14.04 -18.89
CA GLY A 155 -6.46 -15.43 -18.51
C GLY A 155 -6.54 -15.67 -17.01
N LYS A 156 -6.60 -16.95 -16.66
CA LYS A 156 -6.63 -17.43 -15.27
C LYS A 156 -5.48 -16.84 -14.43
N ASP A 157 -5.78 -16.37 -13.21
CA ASP A 157 -4.82 -15.84 -12.23
C ASP A 157 -3.96 -14.68 -12.77
N ALA A 158 -4.43 -13.96 -13.81
CA ALA A 158 -3.62 -12.94 -14.48
C ALA A 158 -3.10 -11.87 -13.50
N PHE A 159 -3.87 -11.49 -12.50
CA PHE A 159 -3.54 -10.51 -11.47
C PHE A 159 -3.52 -11.12 -10.05
N ALA A 160 -3.47 -12.43 -9.92
CA ALA A 160 -3.44 -13.09 -8.61
C ALA A 160 -2.23 -12.65 -7.78
N GLY A 161 -2.47 -12.24 -6.53
CA GLY A 161 -1.42 -11.78 -5.63
C GLY A 161 -0.90 -10.36 -5.91
N CYS A 162 -1.62 -9.56 -6.73
CA CYS A 162 -1.40 -8.11 -6.85
C CYS A 162 -2.03 -7.40 -5.65
N SER A 163 -1.45 -7.61 -4.47
CA SER A 163 -2.04 -7.21 -3.19
C SER A 163 -2.19 -5.70 -2.98
N TYR A 164 -1.54 -4.89 -3.79
CA TYR A 164 -1.66 -3.42 -3.79
C TYR A 164 -2.58 -2.89 -4.88
N LEU A 165 -3.09 -3.75 -5.78
CA LEU A 165 -3.96 -3.31 -6.87
C LEU A 165 -5.29 -2.84 -6.30
N ASN A 166 -5.53 -1.56 -6.41
CA ASN A 166 -6.68 -0.86 -5.84
C ASN A 166 -7.31 0.14 -6.81
N ILE A 167 -6.66 0.40 -7.94
CA ILE A 167 -7.19 1.22 -9.01
C ILE A 167 -7.23 0.40 -10.30
N ILE A 168 -8.42 0.22 -10.87
CA ILE A 168 -8.60 -0.13 -12.28
C ILE A 168 -9.20 1.10 -12.95
N GLU A 169 -8.39 1.84 -13.71
CA GLU A 169 -8.83 3.07 -14.38
C GLU A 169 -9.86 2.77 -15.48
N SER A 170 -9.68 1.65 -16.16
CA SER A 170 -10.62 1.16 -17.16
C SER A 170 -10.61 -0.35 -17.25
N LEU A 171 -11.77 -0.93 -17.53
CA LEU A 171 -11.96 -2.34 -17.84
C LEU A 171 -13.02 -2.43 -18.97
N PRO A 172 -12.80 -3.24 -20.00
CA PRO A 172 -13.80 -3.42 -21.07
C PRO A 172 -15.14 -3.89 -20.53
N GLU A 173 -16.23 -3.33 -21.07
CA GLU A 173 -17.60 -3.70 -20.69
C GLU A 173 -17.89 -5.18 -21.00
N TYR A 174 -17.33 -5.68 -22.12
CA TYR A 174 -17.48 -7.07 -22.54
C TYR A 174 -16.11 -7.76 -22.60
N ILE A 175 -15.72 -8.37 -21.48
CA ILE A 175 -14.46 -9.09 -21.39
C ILE A 175 -14.69 -10.54 -20.98
N SER A 176 -14.01 -11.48 -21.65
CA SER A 176 -13.97 -12.86 -21.20
C SER A 176 -12.92 -13.02 -20.12
N THR A 177 -13.38 -13.27 -18.89
CA THR A 177 -12.49 -13.56 -17.75
C THR A 177 -12.67 -14.99 -17.29
N GLN A 178 -11.61 -15.59 -16.76
CA GLN A 178 -11.72 -16.85 -16.03
C GLN A 178 -11.92 -16.56 -14.55
N SER A 179 -12.60 -17.43 -13.83
CA SER A 179 -13.04 -17.26 -12.44
C SER A 179 -11.96 -16.77 -11.45
N SER A 180 -10.69 -17.01 -11.74
CA SER A 180 -9.57 -16.61 -10.89
C SER A 180 -8.70 -15.50 -11.47
N SER A 181 -9.11 -14.86 -12.59
CA SER A 181 -8.30 -13.82 -13.25
C SER A 181 -7.91 -12.67 -12.30
N PHE A 182 -8.79 -12.36 -11.38
CA PHE A 182 -8.63 -11.30 -10.38
C PHE A 182 -8.58 -11.84 -8.95
N TYR A 183 -8.17 -13.09 -8.76
CA TYR A 183 -8.06 -13.68 -7.43
C TYR A 183 -7.10 -12.91 -6.53
N GLY A 184 -7.57 -12.57 -5.34
CA GLY A 184 -6.80 -11.81 -4.35
C GLY A 184 -6.90 -10.29 -4.49
N LEU A 185 -7.72 -9.77 -5.43
CA LEU A 185 -8.12 -8.36 -5.44
C LEU A 185 -9.23 -8.11 -4.43
N SER A 186 -9.37 -6.84 -3.98
CA SER A 186 -10.47 -6.48 -3.10
C SER A 186 -11.81 -6.71 -3.80
N ALA A 187 -12.77 -7.23 -3.05
CA ALA A 187 -14.13 -7.49 -3.53
C ALA A 187 -14.76 -6.24 -4.16
N ALA A 188 -14.47 -5.09 -3.62
CA ALA A 188 -15.04 -3.83 -4.05
C ALA A 188 -14.45 -3.30 -5.36
N LEU A 189 -13.20 -3.62 -5.67
CA LEU A 189 -12.63 -3.32 -6.97
C LEU A 189 -13.31 -4.16 -8.06
N VAL A 190 -13.67 -5.41 -7.73
CA VAL A 190 -14.34 -6.33 -8.63
C VAL A 190 -15.81 -5.92 -8.85
N SER A 191 -16.54 -5.53 -7.79
CA SER A 191 -17.97 -5.17 -7.86
C SER A 191 -18.28 -3.95 -8.72
N LYS A 192 -17.34 -3.01 -8.83
CA LYS A 192 -17.53 -1.82 -9.68
C LYS A 192 -17.68 -2.15 -11.17
N TYR A 193 -17.16 -3.29 -11.63
CA TYR A 193 -17.04 -3.65 -13.04
C TYR A 193 -17.84 -4.86 -13.47
N TRP A 194 -18.46 -5.61 -12.53
CA TRP A 194 -19.31 -6.76 -12.84
C TRP A 194 -20.74 -6.55 -12.31
N SER A 195 -21.73 -7.13 -12.99
CA SER A 195 -23.10 -7.13 -12.51
C SER A 195 -23.18 -7.83 -11.14
N ASP A 196 -24.08 -7.37 -10.28
CA ASP A 196 -24.26 -7.89 -8.89
C ASP A 196 -24.30 -9.43 -8.84
N ARG A 197 -24.84 -10.07 -9.86
CA ARG A 197 -25.00 -11.52 -9.94
C ARG A 197 -23.70 -12.27 -10.25
N GLU A 198 -22.84 -11.70 -11.12
CA GLU A 198 -21.52 -12.26 -11.44
C GLU A 198 -20.54 -11.98 -10.31
N TYR A 199 -20.68 -10.82 -9.68
CA TYR A 199 -19.91 -10.45 -8.49
C TYR A 199 -20.21 -11.37 -7.32
N GLU A 200 -21.49 -11.62 -6.98
CA GLU A 200 -21.87 -12.52 -5.90
C GLU A 200 -21.32 -13.93 -6.11
N LYS A 201 -21.31 -14.41 -7.35
CA LYS A 201 -20.76 -15.72 -7.70
C LYS A 201 -19.24 -15.76 -7.56
N LEU A 202 -18.51 -14.80 -8.10
CA LEU A 202 -17.05 -14.69 -7.98
C LEU A 202 -16.61 -14.40 -6.54
N TYR A 203 -17.37 -13.57 -5.82
CA TYR A 203 -17.14 -13.29 -4.40
C TYR A 203 -17.39 -14.52 -3.54
N ALA A 204 -18.47 -15.26 -3.77
CA ALA A 204 -18.79 -16.49 -3.03
C ALA A 204 -17.76 -17.62 -3.31
N GLU A 205 -17.23 -17.71 -4.54
CA GLU A 205 -16.19 -18.68 -4.90
C GLU A 205 -14.81 -18.30 -4.30
N SER A 206 -14.48 -17.01 -4.24
CA SER A 206 -13.22 -16.50 -3.69
C SER A 206 -13.26 -16.27 -2.17
N HIS A 207 -14.44 -15.98 -1.63
CA HIS A 207 -14.72 -15.71 -0.22
C HIS A 207 -15.93 -16.54 0.22
N PRO A 208 -15.80 -17.87 0.41
CA PRO A 208 -16.91 -18.67 0.91
C PRO A 208 -17.39 -18.03 2.20
N MET A 209 -18.72 -17.86 2.32
CA MET A 209 -19.34 -17.33 3.53
C MET A 209 -18.85 -18.14 4.74
N ILE A 210 -17.90 -17.55 5.45
CA ILE A 210 -17.27 -18.22 6.59
C ILE A 210 -18.09 -17.86 7.80
N THR A 211 -18.61 -18.85 8.49
CA THR A 211 -19.24 -18.65 9.79
C THR A 211 -18.21 -18.15 10.79
N ARG A 212 -18.66 -17.50 11.87
CA ARG A 212 -17.76 -17.03 12.93
C ARG A 212 -16.84 -18.16 13.45
N THR A 213 -17.37 -19.36 13.60
CA THR A 213 -16.63 -20.54 14.06
C THR A 213 -15.56 -20.97 13.05
N GLU A 214 -15.89 -20.98 11.74
CA GLU A 214 -14.92 -21.30 10.68
C GLU A 214 -13.82 -20.25 10.55
N LEU A 215 -14.14 -18.97 10.81
CA LEU A 215 -13.14 -17.89 10.82
C LEU A 215 -12.17 -18.09 12.00
N GLU A 216 -12.70 -18.40 13.18
CA GLU A 216 -11.89 -18.70 14.37
C GLU A 216 -11.00 -19.92 14.14
N ASP A 217 -11.50 -20.98 13.49
CA ASP A 217 -10.73 -22.18 13.17
C ASP A 217 -9.66 -21.93 12.07
N LYS A 218 -9.98 -21.15 11.04
CA LYS A 218 -9.02 -20.76 10.00
C LYS A 218 -7.87 -19.90 10.52
N ASN A 219 -8.10 -19.16 11.59
CA ASN A 219 -7.09 -18.26 12.19
C ASN A 219 -6.20 -18.97 13.23
N LYS A 220 -6.50 -20.20 13.60
CA LYS A 220 -5.65 -20.98 14.52
C LYS A 220 -4.27 -21.22 13.89
N GLY A 221 -3.22 -20.65 14.51
CA GLY A 221 -1.83 -20.83 14.08
C GLY A 221 -1.34 -19.91 12.96
N LYS A 222 -2.12 -18.90 12.57
CA LYS A 222 -1.74 -17.97 11.50
C LYS A 222 -1.24 -16.63 12.05
N GLY A 223 -0.04 -16.49 12.44
CA GLY A 223 0.62 -15.24 12.85
C GLY A 223 0.02 -13.94 12.23
N ASN A 224 0.75 -13.24 11.39
CA ASN A 224 0.30 -11.96 10.74
C ASN A 224 -0.77 -12.13 9.65
N ASP A 225 -1.16 -13.36 9.28
CA ASP A 225 -2.15 -13.66 8.23
C ASP A 225 -3.59 -13.83 8.78
N VAL A 226 -3.82 -13.39 10.02
CA VAL A 226 -5.16 -13.41 10.64
C VAL A 226 -6.09 -12.46 9.88
N VAL A 227 -7.26 -12.97 9.47
CA VAL A 227 -8.33 -12.17 8.86
C VAL A 227 -9.38 -11.87 9.92
N ALA A 228 -9.66 -10.60 10.15
CA ALA A 228 -10.70 -10.15 11.09
C ALA A 228 -12.06 -9.97 10.42
N ASP A 229 -13.10 -9.87 11.22
CA ASP A 229 -14.45 -9.52 10.76
C ASP A 229 -14.51 -8.11 10.13
N VAL A 230 -13.65 -7.21 10.53
CA VAL A 230 -13.53 -5.86 9.93
C VAL A 230 -12.85 -5.86 8.56
N ASP A 231 -12.12 -6.90 8.22
CA ASP A 231 -11.49 -7.07 6.89
C ASP A 231 -12.48 -7.65 5.87
N LEU A 232 -13.67 -8.06 6.34
CA LEU A 232 -14.71 -8.69 5.54
C LEU A 232 -15.96 -7.81 5.54
N PHE A 233 -16.69 -7.81 4.41
CA PHE A 233 -17.97 -7.07 4.30
C PHE A 233 -17.85 -5.58 4.63
N ILE A 234 -16.80 -4.91 4.10
CA ILE A 234 -16.63 -3.46 4.25
C ILE A 234 -17.86 -2.77 3.65
N PRO A 235 -18.59 -1.96 4.43
CA PRO A 235 -19.82 -1.31 3.96
C PRO A 235 -19.50 -0.36 2.82
N GLN A 236 -20.34 -0.37 1.79
CA GLN A 236 -20.21 0.52 0.64
C GLN A 236 -21.22 1.67 0.72
N THR A 237 -20.86 2.81 0.13
CA THR A 237 -21.73 3.97 0.00
C THR A 237 -21.71 4.48 -1.44
N GLU A 238 -22.87 4.98 -1.90
CA GLU A 238 -22.97 5.71 -3.16
C GLU A 238 -22.59 7.20 -3.03
N ALA A 239 -22.49 7.69 -1.79
CA ALA A 239 -22.08 9.07 -1.53
C ALA A 239 -20.62 9.29 -1.90
N VAL A 240 -20.30 10.40 -2.56
CA VAL A 240 -18.96 10.79 -2.95
C VAL A 240 -18.51 11.99 -2.13
N ASN A 241 -17.42 11.83 -1.39
CA ASN A 241 -16.78 12.86 -0.57
C ASN A 241 -15.61 13.51 -1.33
N GLU A 242 -15.89 14.25 -2.40
CA GLU A 242 -14.89 14.83 -3.31
C GLU A 242 -13.91 15.80 -2.62
N ASN A 243 -14.38 16.49 -1.57
CA ASN A 243 -13.58 17.47 -0.83
C ASN A 243 -12.81 16.86 0.35
N THR A 244 -12.82 15.53 0.51
CA THR A 244 -12.08 14.84 1.56
C THR A 244 -10.78 14.28 1.00
N PHE A 245 -9.65 14.62 1.63
CA PHE A 245 -8.34 14.09 1.30
C PHE A 245 -7.78 13.27 2.46
N VAL A 246 -7.19 12.11 2.15
CA VAL A 246 -6.72 11.16 3.15
C VAL A 246 -5.22 10.91 2.97
N VAL A 247 -4.46 11.07 4.04
CA VAL A 247 -3.04 10.68 4.10
C VAL A 247 -2.89 9.57 5.12
N ILE A 248 -2.31 8.46 4.69
CA ILE A 248 -2.08 7.28 5.53
C ILE A 248 -0.59 6.95 5.53
N ILE A 249 0.02 6.97 6.71
CA ILE A 249 1.42 6.55 6.91
C ILE A 249 1.39 5.31 7.79
N ALA A 250 1.89 4.17 7.28
CA ALA A 250 1.87 2.89 7.98
C ALA A 250 3.27 2.26 8.00
N ASN A 251 3.94 2.35 9.15
CA ASN A 251 5.33 1.96 9.35
C ASN A 251 5.42 0.68 10.18
N GLU A 252 5.77 -0.42 9.53
CA GLU A 252 5.88 -1.75 10.12
C GLU A 252 7.33 -2.25 10.21
N GLY A 253 8.06 -2.17 9.11
CA GLY A 253 9.37 -2.80 8.91
C GLY A 253 10.54 -1.86 9.24
N TYR A 254 10.72 -1.51 10.50
CA TYR A 254 11.82 -0.64 10.94
C TYR A 254 13.19 -1.29 10.75
N GLN A 255 14.17 -0.53 10.25
CA GLN A 255 15.53 -1.03 9.98
C GLN A 255 16.35 -1.30 11.25
N LYS A 256 16.13 -0.53 12.32
CA LYS A 256 16.91 -0.55 13.56
C LYS A 256 16.08 -0.67 14.83
N LEU A 257 14.76 -0.66 14.70
CA LEU A 257 13.82 -0.80 15.81
C LEU A 257 12.99 -2.07 15.64
N ALA A 258 12.30 -2.48 16.68
CA ALA A 258 11.38 -3.61 16.62
C ALA A 258 10.26 -3.36 15.61
N LYS A 259 9.82 -4.43 14.95
CA LYS A 259 8.68 -4.39 14.02
C LYS A 259 7.39 -3.97 14.74
N VAL A 260 6.56 -3.15 14.09
CA VAL A 260 5.19 -2.85 14.54
C VAL A 260 4.23 -3.74 13.79
N ASN A 261 3.89 -4.88 14.39
CA ASN A 261 3.00 -5.85 13.74
C ASN A 261 1.67 -5.21 13.34
N TYR A 262 1.19 -5.61 12.18
CA TYR A 262 -0.08 -5.22 11.58
C TYR A 262 -0.19 -3.75 11.12
N ALA A 263 0.85 -2.92 11.22
CA ALA A 263 0.75 -1.51 10.86
C ALA A 263 0.37 -1.31 9.38
N ILE A 264 1.00 -2.07 8.47
CA ILE A 264 0.68 -1.99 7.03
C ILE A 264 -0.74 -2.50 6.76
N LYS A 265 -1.16 -3.58 7.43
CA LYS A 265 -2.52 -4.10 7.32
C LYS A 265 -3.54 -3.08 7.82
N ASP A 266 -3.30 -2.48 8.98
CA ASP A 266 -4.13 -1.42 9.57
C ASP A 266 -4.31 -0.24 8.59
N GLY A 267 -3.21 0.23 8.00
CA GLY A 267 -3.24 1.32 7.03
C GLY A 267 -4.03 0.98 5.76
N LYS A 268 -3.90 -0.25 5.26
CA LYS A 268 -4.65 -0.75 4.10
C LYS A 268 -6.14 -0.84 4.38
N SER A 269 -6.52 -1.52 5.48
CA SER A 269 -7.92 -1.64 5.85
C SER A 269 -8.55 -0.26 6.09
N PHE A 270 -7.82 0.67 6.71
CA PHE A 270 -8.32 2.04 6.89
C PHE A 270 -8.53 2.77 5.55
N ALA A 271 -7.62 2.60 4.58
CA ALA A 271 -7.78 3.16 3.23
C ALA A 271 -9.04 2.63 2.54
N GLU A 272 -9.31 1.32 2.64
CA GLU A 272 -10.52 0.70 2.10
C GLU A 272 -11.79 1.27 2.74
N TYR A 273 -11.82 1.45 4.07
CA TYR A 273 -12.94 2.10 4.73
C TYR A 273 -13.12 3.56 4.31
N CYS A 274 -12.03 4.32 4.13
CA CYS A 274 -12.12 5.69 3.61
C CYS A 274 -12.75 5.70 2.22
N HIS A 275 -12.35 4.80 1.34
CA HIS A 275 -12.89 4.72 0.00
C HIS A 275 -14.35 4.21 -0.01
N PHE A 276 -14.57 2.99 0.46
CA PHE A 276 -15.85 2.30 0.30
C PHE A 276 -16.93 2.78 1.27
N THR A 277 -16.56 3.01 2.53
CA THR A 277 -17.53 3.34 3.58
C THR A 277 -17.75 4.84 3.71
N LEU A 278 -16.69 5.63 3.59
CA LEU A 278 -16.78 7.08 3.70
C LEU A 278 -16.95 7.79 2.35
N GLY A 279 -16.79 7.08 1.23
CA GLY A 279 -16.99 7.61 -0.12
C GLY A 279 -15.91 8.56 -0.60
N VAL A 280 -14.70 8.47 -0.02
CA VAL A 280 -13.57 9.29 -0.48
C VAL A 280 -13.08 8.77 -1.83
N PRO A 281 -12.95 9.63 -2.87
CA PRO A 281 -12.38 9.22 -4.15
C PRO A 281 -10.99 8.63 -3.95
N HIS A 282 -10.68 7.58 -4.72
CA HIS A 282 -9.41 6.87 -4.55
C HIS A 282 -8.20 7.78 -4.81
N GLU A 283 -8.30 8.66 -5.80
CA GLU A 283 -7.31 9.67 -6.13
C GLU A 283 -7.06 10.67 -5.00
N ASN A 284 -7.95 10.75 -4.02
CA ASN A 284 -7.81 11.57 -2.83
C ASN A 284 -7.21 10.82 -1.63
N ILE A 285 -6.83 9.54 -1.81
CA ILE A 285 -6.21 8.72 -0.76
C ILE A 285 -4.75 8.48 -1.10
N ARG A 286 -3.84 8.97 -0.25
CA ARG A 286 -2.39 8.74 -0.36
C ARG A 286 -1.92 7.82 0.74
N THR A 287 -1.27 6.72 0.35
CA THR A 287 -0.75 5.72 1.29
C THR A 287 0.77 5.62 1.21
N TYR A 288 1.42 5.72 2.36
CA TYR A 288 2.87 5.66 2.51
C TYR A 288 3.21 4.50 3.45
N HIS A 289 3.61 3.36 2.88
CA HIS A 289 4.00 2.19 3.66
C HIS A 289 5.51 2.18 3.88
N ASN A 290 5.94 1.90 5.11
CA ASN A 290 7.35 1.92 5.50
C ASN A 290 8.04 3.22 5.05
N ALA A 291 7.44 4.35 5.42
CA ALA A 291 7.92 5.66 5.03
C ALA A 291 9.21 6.03 5.75
N THR A 292 10.20 6.48 5.00
CA THR A 292 11.38 7.19 5.51
C THR A 292 11.01 8.60 5.94
N TYR A 293 11.90 9.30 6.64
CA TYR A 293 11.65 10.68 7.05
C TYR A 293 11.32 11.60 5.84
N GLY A 294 12.09 11.47 4.75
CA GLY A 294 11.84 12.22 3.52
C GLY A 294 10.45 11.96 2.92
N ARG A 295 9.98 10.68 2.95
CA ARG A 295 8.65 10.32 2.48
C ARG A 295 7.53 10.85 3.38
N MET A 296 7.76 10.97 4.69
CA MET A 296 6.79 11.60 5.60
C MET A 296 6.67 13.10 5.33
N LEU A 297 7.78 13.78 5.03
CA LEU A 297 7.78 15.20 4.65
C LEU A 297 7.13 15.42 3.28
N GLU A 298 7.37 14.54 2.30
CA GLU A 298 6.69 14.54 1.00
C GLU A 298 5.18 14.47 1.16
N ALA A 299 4.67 13.58 2.03
CA ALA A 299 3.25 13.44 2.31
C ALA A 299 2.60 14.74 2.83
N LEU A 300 3.30 15.49 3.68
CA LEU A 300 2.82 16.78 4.18
C LEU A 300 2.92 17.89 3.13
N ALA A 301 3.97 17.88 2.32
CA ALA A 301 4.12 18.84 1.22
C ALA A 301 3.02 18.67 0.16
N ASP A 302 2.70 17.42 -0.21
CA ASP A 302 1.59 17.12 -1.13
C ASP A 302 0.27 17.60 -0.57
N LEU A 303 0.02 17.39 0.72
CA LEU A 303 -1.21 17.85 1.37
C LEU A 303 -1.34 19.38 1.38
N LYS A 304 -0.23 20.12 1.60
CA LYS A 304 -0.20 21.57 1.52
C LYS A 304 -0.53 22.08 0.10
N ASN A 305 0.05 21.44 -0.92
CA ASN A 305 -0.22 21.79 -2.31
C ASN A 305 -1.71 21.60 -2.66
N ILE A 306 -2.31 20.49 -2.21
CA ILE A 306 -3.73 20.19 -2.42
C ILE A 306 -4.61 21.21 -1.71
N ALA A 307 -4.30 21.53 -0.45
CA ALA A 307 -5.10 22.48 0.34
C ALA A 307 -5.20 23.85 -0.34
N GLY A 308 -4.15 24.29 -1.03
CA GLY A 308 -4.14 25.52 -1.81
C GLY A 308 -5.15 25.57 -2.95
N VAL A 309 -5.61 24.41 -3.45
CA VAL A 309 -6.59 24.31 -4.54
C VAL A 309 -8.03 24.37 -4.03
N TYR A 310 -8.29 23.90 -2.81
CA TYR A 310 -9.65 23.73 -2.27
C TYR A 310 -10.20 24.95 -1.50
N GLU A 311 -9.42 26.05 -1.38
CA GLU A 311 -9.84 27.35 -0.82
C GLU A 311 -10.64 27.24 0.52
N GLY A 312 -10.20 26.39 1.44
CA GLY A 312 -10.82 26.21 2.75
C GLY A 312 -11.99 25.20 2.82
N ASN A 313 -12.42 24.64 1.69
CA ASN A 313 -13.47 23.61 1.64
C ASN A 313 -12.95 22.17 1.85
N LEU A 314 -11.63 22.02 2.00
CA LEU A 314 -10.98 20.73 2.16
C LEU A 314 -11.30 20.12 3.54
N LYS A 315 -11.68 18.86 3.57
CA LYS A 315 -11.65 18.00 4.76
C LYS A 315 -10.42 17.11 4.69
N VAL A 316 -9.70 16.97 5.79
CA VAL A 316 -8.49 16.14 5.85
C VAL A 316 -8.66 15.03 6.86
N ILE A 317 -8.28 13.82 6.46
CA ILE A 317 -8.10 12.68 7.37
C ILE A 317 -6.63 12.29 7.31
N PHE A 318 -5.92 12.39 8.44
CA PHE A 318 -4.55 11.93 8.58
C PHE A 318 -4.50 10.71 9.48
N TYR A 319 -3.95 9.62 9.00
CA TYR A 319 -3.81 8.38 9.76
C TYR A 319 -2.33 7.99 9.82
N TYR A 320 -1.86 7.71 11.03
CA TYR A 320 -0.52 7.17 11.26
C TYR A 320 -0.60 5.89 12.09
N CYS A 321 0.12 4.87 11.66
CA CYS A 321 0.31 3.64 12.41
C CYS A 321 1.80 3.26 12.41
N GLY A 322 2.41 3.18 13.60
CA GLY A 322 3.84 2.95 13.71
C GLY A 322 4.38 3.24 15.10
N HIS A 323 5.70 3.34 15.21
CA HIS A 323 6.33 3.80 16.47
C HIS A 323 6.16 5.29 16.65
N GLY A 324 5.87 5.66 17.90
CA GLY A 324 6.04 7.01 18.42
C GLY A 324 6.95 6.98 19.64
N ALA A 325 7.65 8.06 19.91
CA ALA A 325 8.45 8.19 21.11
C ALA A 325 8.66 9.66 21.49
N PRO A 326 8.73 9.98 22.78
CA PRO A 326 9.13 11.30 23.22
C PRO A 326 10.66 11.45 23.18
N ASP A 327 11.12 12.65 22.95
CA ASP A 327 12.53 13.01 23.19
C ASP A 327 12.81 13.10 24.69
N ASP A 328 13.94 12.57 25.12
CA ASP A 328 14.29 12.47 26.54
C ASP A 328 14.44 13.83 27.25
N ALA A 329 14.92 14.84 26.54
CA ALA A 329 15.21 16.17 27.09
C ALA A 329 14.01 17.12 26.98
N THR A 330 13.40 17.20 25.79
CA THR A 330 12.35 18.19 25.48
C THR A 330 10.95 17.70 25.80
N LYS A 331 10.77 16.37 25.94
CA LYS A 331 9.46 15.70 26.10
C LYS A 331 8.52 15.87 24.89
N VAL A 332 9.01 16.39 23.77
CA VAL A 332 8.27 16.48 22.53
C VAL A 332 8.09 15.08 21.94
N SER A 333 6.88 14.78 21.48
CA SER A 333 6.53 13.50 20.86
C SER A 333 6.86 13.49 19.37
N TYR A 334 7.41 12.37 18.90
CA TYR A 334 7.80 12.17 17.51
C TYR A 334 7.14 10.94 16.92
N LEU A 335 6.74 11.04 15.64
CA LEU A 335 6.43 9.92 14.78
C LEU A 335 7.72 9.40 14.14
N LEU A 336 8.00 8.10 14.27
CA LEU A 336 9.27 7.53 13.87
C LEU A 336 9.22 6.99 12.44
N PRO A 337 10.07 7.47 11.52
CA PRO A 337 10.25 6.87 10.20
C PRO A 337 11.00 5.53 10.29
N ILE A 338 10.91 4.69 9.26
CA ILE A 338 11.50 3.34 9.31
C ILE A 338 13.03 3.32 9.33
N ASP A 339 13.66 4.36 8.84
CA ASP A 339 15.12 4.51 8.72
C ASP A 339 15.77 5.16 9.95
N THR A 340 14.98 5.53 10.97
CA THR A 340 15.55 6.09 12.20
C THR A 340 16.16 5.03 13.12
N TYR A 341 17.17 5.45 13.87
CA TYR A 341 17.79 4.66 14.94
C TYR A 341 17.74 5.38 16.31
N LYS A 342 17.29 6.63 16.32
CA LYS A 342 17.13 7.44 17.54
C LYS A 342 16.06 8.50 17.34
N VAL A 343 15.46 8.95 18.42
CA VAL A 343 14.56 10.11 18.44
C VAL A 343 15.40 11.38 18.28
N SER A 344 15.11 12.17 17.27
CA SER A 344 15.82 13.43 17.00
C SER A 344 15.00 14.31 16.06
N PRO A 345 14.97 15.65 16.28
CA PRO A 345 14.27 16.60 15.42
C PRO A 345 14.67 16.54 13.93
N ASN A 346 15.92 16.15 13.64
CA ASN A 346 16.44 16.17 12.27
C ASN A 346 16.09 14.94 11.44
N VAL A 347 15.54 13.89 12.05
CA VAL A 347 15.29 12.59 11.42
C VAL A 347 13.95 11.96 11.82
N CYS A 348 13.12 12.67 12.58
CA CYS A 348 11.80 12.23 12.99
C CYS A 348 10.83 13.40 12.90
N LEU A 349 9.57 13.13 12.58
CA LEU A 349 8.52 14.14 12.49
C LEU A 349 7.93 14.41 13.88
N SER A 350 8.11 15.60 14.43
CA SER A 350 7.48 15.95 15.70
C SER A 350 5.96 16.12 15.56
N LEU A 351 5.21 15.84 16.63
CA LEU A 351 3.78 16.15 16.65
C LEU A 351 3.53 17.66 16.60
N GLU A 352 4.44 18.49 17.12
CA GLU A 352 4.35 19.95 17.02
C GLU A 352 4.39 20.39 15.56
N GLU A 353 5.36 19.91 14.78
CA GLU A 353 5.47 20.20 13.33
C GLU A 353 4.27 19.66 12.56
N LEU A 354 3.86 18.40 12.80
CA LEU A 354 2.69 17.80 12.17
C LEU A 354 1.44 18.65 12.41
N TYR A 355 1.18 19.04 13.65
CA TYR A 355 -0.03 19.79 14.00
C TYR A 355 0.04 21.23 13.48
N ALA A 356 1.20 21.87 13.48
CA ALA A 356 1.38 23.17 12.86
C ALA A 356 1.09 23.12 11.35
N ASP A 357 1.68 22.15 10.66
CA ASP A 357 1.47 21.93 9.23
C ASP A 357 0.00 21.66 8.89
N LEU A 358 -0.68 20.82 9.67
CA LEU A 358 -2.09 20.51 9.48
C LEU A 358 -3.01 21.71 9.79
N SER A 359 -2.65 22.52 10.77
CA SER A 359 -3.40 23.75 11.12
C SER A 359 -3.28 24.82 10.02
N ASP A 360 -2.11 24.92 9.42
CA ASP A 360 -1.82 25.91 8.35
C ASP A 360 -2.54 25.61 7.03
N LEU A 361 -3.09 24.39 6.86
CA LEU A 361 -3.89 24.02 5.69
C LEU A 361 -5.16 24.86 5.55
N LYS A 362 -5.62 25.53 6.61
CA LYS A 362 -6.90 26.26 6.65
C LYS A 362 -8.08 25.45 6.14
N ALA A 363 -8.04 24.13 6.39
CA ALA A 363 -9.06 23.20 5.97
C ALA A 363 -10.38 23.41 6.75
N GLN A 364 -11.50 22.98 6.17
CA GLN A 364 -12.79 22.97 6.83
C GLN A 364 -12.75 22.14 8.13
N SER A 365 -12.09 20.97 8.07
CA SER A 365 -11.86 20.12 9.22
C SER A 365 -10.63 19.20 8.97
N VAL A 366 -9.88 18.95 10.03
CA VAL A 366 -8.76 18.00 10.02
C VAL A 366 -8.99 16.99 11.14
N THR A 367 -9.09 15.70 10.78
CA THR A 367 -9.20 14.60 11.72
C THR A 367 -7.93 13.75 11.67
N VAL A 368 -7.24 13.65 12.78
CA VAL A 368 -5.98 12.90 12.90
C VAL A 368 -6.22 11.63 13.73
N PHE A 369 -5.77 10.48 13.24
CA PHE A 369 -5.76 9.21 13.97
C PHE A 369 -4.32 8.72 14.13
N LEU A 370 -3.86 8.55 15.36
CA LEU A 370 -2.51 8.12 15.70
C LEU A 370 -2.55 6.78 16.43
N ASP A 371 -2.32 5.68 15.71
CA ASP A 371 -2.13 4.35 16.32
C ASP A 371 -0.65 4.12 16.61
N ALA A 372 -0.16 4.85 17.61
CA ALA A 372 1.22 4.87 18.05
C ALA A 372 1.35 4.96 19.58
N CYS A 373 2.47 4.47 20.10
CA CYS A 373 2.83 4.59 21.52
C CYS A 373 3.74 5.80 21.71
N PHE A 374 3.40 6.71 22.62
CA PHE A 374 4.28 7.83 22.97
C PHE A 374 4.94 7.67 24.34
N SER A 375 4.83 6.49 24.97
CA SER A 375 5.53 6.13 26.21
C SER A 375 6.98 5.66 26.00
N GLY A 376 7.44 5.58 24.76
CA GLY A 376 8.74 5.00 24.42
C GLY A 376 8.76 3.47 24.43
N ALA A 377 7.60 2.82 24.45
CA ALA A 377 7.45 1.36 24.41
C ALA A 377 6.97 0.86 23.04
N THR A 378 7.28 -0.40 22.72
CA THR A 378 6.73 -1.11 21.56
C THR A 378 5.28 -1.56 21.83
N ARG A 379 4.53 -1.98 20.81
CA ARG A 379 3.18 -2.58 20.96
C ARG A 379 3.14 -3.82 21.87
N LYS A 380 4.27 -4.49 22.10
CA LYS A 380 4.41 -5.58 23.07
C LYS A 380 4.72 -5.10 24.49
N GLY A 381 4.95 -3.80 24.64
CA GLY A 381 5.29 -3.16 25.93
C GLY A 381 6.76 -3.30 26.31
N GLU A 382 7.62 -3.66 25.36
CA GLU A 382 9.08 -3.62 25.51
C GLU A 382 9.55 -2.18 25.25
N MET A 383 10.55 -1.69 25.99
CA MET A 383 11.10 -0.35 25.76
C MET A 383 11.87 -0.31 24.45
N LEU A 384 11.66 0.74 23.65
CA LEU A 384 12.51 1.02 22.50
C LEU A 384 13.96 1.22 23.00
N ALA A 385 14.93 0.69 22.27
CA ALA A 385 16.34 0.70 22.67
C ALA A 385 16.91 2.11 22.94
N SER A 386 16.24 3.15 22.47
CA SER A 386 16.57 4.55 22.71
C SER A 386 16.01 5.10 24.05
N ALA A 387 15.07 4.41 24.69
CA ALA A 387 14.47 4.86 25.93
C ALA A 387 15.18 4.19 27.15
N ARG A 388 15.74 4.97 28.03
CA ARG A 388 16.54 4.51 29.20
C ARG A 388 15.71 3.85 30.31
N GLY A 389 14.76 2.95 29.96
CA GLY A 389 14.06 2.13 30.97
C GLY A 389 13.03 2.85 31.86
N VAL A 390 12.77 4.13 31.66
CA VAL A 390 11.77 4.92 32.39
C VAL A 390 10.73 5.43 31.41
N ALA A 391 9.44 5.15 31.67
CA ALA A 391 8.35 5.73 30.90
C ALA A 391 8.38 7.26 31.02
N ILE A 392 8.53 7.94 29.89
CA ILE A 392 8.58 9.40 29.83
C ILE A 392 7.16 9.88 29.53
N LYS A 393 6.60 10.73 30.42
CA LYS A 393 5.33 11.38 30.13
C LYS A 393 5.56 12.48 29.08
N PRO A 394 4.96 12.36 27.87
CA PRO A 394 5.14 13.36 26.83
C PRO A 394 4.49 14.69 27.22
N ARG A 395 4.99 15.76 26.63
CA ARG A 395 4.36 17.08 26.70
C ARG A 395 3.01 17.05 25.96
N ILE A 396 2.04 17.78 26.48
CA ILE A 396 0.76 17.96 25.77
C ILE A 396 0.97 19.01 24.67
N GLU A 397 0.73 18.60 23.44
CA GLU A 397 0.85 19.47 22.26
C GLU A 397 -0.36 20.42 22.17
N THR A 398 -0.14 21.61 21.62
CA THR A 398 -1.21 22.59 21.38
C THR A 398 -1.67 22.49 19.94
N LEU A 399 -2.99 22.27 19.74
CA LEU A 399 -3.62 22.33 18.42
C LEU A 399 -4.15 23.73 18.14
N THR A 400 -4.08 24.14 16.88
CA THR A 400 -4.70 25.36 16.35
C THR A 400 -5.57 25.02 15.13
N GLY A 401 -6.29 25.98 14.57
CA GLY A 401 -7.17 25.75 13.42
C GLY A 401 -8.32 24.81 13.72
N ASN A 402 -8.78 24.06 12.72
CA ASN A 402 -9.93 23.14 12.81
C ASN A 402 -9.42 21.68 12.93
N VAL A 403 -8.60 21.40 13.95
CA VAL A 403 -7.93 20.09 14.10
C VAL A 403 -8.46 19.33 15.31
N VAL A 404 -8.72 18.04 15.11
CA VAL A 404 -9.02 17.05 16.17
C VAL A 404 -8.12 15.85 16.00
N ALA A 405 -7.39 15.46 17.05
CA ALA A 405 -6.46 14.35 17.03
C ALA A 405 -6.88 13.25 18.03
N PHE A 406 -7.05 12.05 17.52
CA PHE A 406 -7.29 10.82 18.27
C PHE A 406 -5.96 10.08 18.44
N SER A 407 -5.60 9.72 19.65
CA SER A 407 -4.43 8.89 19.95
C SER A 407 -4.86 7.55 20.54
N ALA A 408 -4.17 6.49 20.14
CA ALA A 408 -4.49 5.13 20.55
C ALA A 408 -4.35 4.89 22.06
N SER A 409 -3.48 5.66 22.73
CA SER A 409 -3.26 5.58 24.18
C SER A 409 -3.00 6.96 24.77
N ASP A 410 -3.10 7.10 26.08
CA ASP A 410 -2.53 8.24 26.74
C ASP A 410 -0.99 8.15 26.69
N GLY A 411 -0.32 9.28 26.82
CA GLY A 411 1.14 9.33 26.62
C GLY A 411 1.96 8.46 27.58
N SER A 412 1.37 7.90 28.64
CA SER A 412 2.01 7.02 29.62
C SER A 412 1.74 5.53 29.36
N GLU A 413 0.78 5.21 28.49
CA GLU A 413 0.34 3.86 28.17
C GLU A 413 0.86 3.39 26.81
N THR A 414 0.74 2.08 26.53
CA THR A 414 1.17 1.46 25.28
C THR A 414 -0.04 1.23 24.37
N ALA A 415 0.04 1.60 23.10
CA ALA A 415 -0.90 1.14 22.08
C ALA A 415 -0.64 -0.34 21.80
N LEU A 416 -1.62 -1.19 22.04
CA LEU A 416 -1.49 -2.64 22.07
C LEU A 416 -1.95 -3.27 20.74
N GLN A 417 -1.35 -4.40 20.41
CA GLN A 417 -1.83 -5.25 19.30
C GLN A 417 -3.00 -6.13 19.78
N TYR A 418 -3.86 -6.50 18.81
CA TYR A 418 -4.97 -7.42 18.99
C TYR A 418 -4.72 -8.66 18.10
N ASP A 419 -3.87 -9.58 18.57
CA ASP A 419 -3.37 -10.71 17.77
C ASP A 419 -4.50 -11.60 17.22
N GLU A 420 -5.56 -11.85 18.01
CA GLU A 420 -6.72 -12.61 17.56
C GLU A 420 -7.45 -11.98 16.35
N LYS A 421 -7.24 -10.70 16.13
CA LYS A 421 -7.83 -9.92 15.03
C LYS A 421 -6.82 -9.49 13.97
N GLY A 422 -5.52 -9.66 14.22
CA GLY A 422 -4.46 -9.27 13.30
C GLY A 422 -4.45 -7.76 12.99
N HIS A 423 -4.70 -6.94 14.00
CA HIS A 423 -4.74 -5.48 13.94
C HIS A 423 -4.15 -4.82 15.20
N GLY A 424 -3.87 -3.52 15.15
CA GLY A 424 -3.79 -2.69 16.33
C GLY A 424 -5.17 -2.61 17.00
N MET A 425 -5.21 -2.64 18.34
CA MET A 425 -6.48 -2.66 19.06
C MET A 425 -7.31 -1.39 18.81
N PHE A 426 -6.65 -0.23 18.73
CA PHE A 426 -7.29 1.04 18.41
C PHE A 426 -7.90 1.02 17.01
N THR A 427 -7.10 0.64 16.00
CA THR A 427 -7.54 0.57 14.60
C THR A 427 -8.67 -0.44 14.42
N TYR A 428 -8.59 -1.63 15.03
CA TYR A 428 -9.68 -2.61 14.96
C TYR A 428 -11.03 -2.02 15.41
N TYR A 429 -11.09 -1.33 16.57
CA TYR A 429 -12.33 -0.76 17.06
C TYR A 429 -12.78 0.49 16.31
N LEU A 430 -11.84 1.25 15.73
CA LEU A 430 -12.15 2.32 14.78
C LEU A 430 -12.88 1.77 13.55
N LEU A 431 -12.30 0.76 12.89
CA LEU A 431 -12.90 0.11 11.73
C LEU A 431 -14.22 -0.58 12.08
N LYS A 432 -14.29 -1.25 13.25
CA LYS A 432 -15.49 -1.93 13.71
C LYS A 432 -16.68 -0.98 13.86
N LYS A 433 -16.46 0.21 14.43
CA LYS A 433 -17.52 1.22 14.54
C LYS A 433 -17.96 1.75 13.18
N LEU A 434 -17.00 2.00 12.27
CA LEU A 434 -17.33 2.41 10.89
C LEU A 434 -18.10 1.30 10.16
N GLN A 435 -17.77 0.03 10.37
CA GLN A 435 -18.49 -1.11 9.81
C GLN A 435 -19.93 -1.16 10.32
N GLU A 436 -20.14 -1.13 11.62
CA GLU A 436 -21.44 -1.23 12.28
C GLU A 436 -22.39 -0.08 11.89
N THR A 437 -21.86 1.12 11.67
CA THR A 437 -22.64 2.31 11.34
C THR A 437 -22.66 2.63 9.85
N LYS A 438 -21.99 1.83 9.01
CA LYS A 438 -21.81 2.10 7.58
C LYS A 438 -21.20 3.50 7.33
N GLY A 439 -20.31 3.92 8.21
CA GLY A 439 -19.68 5.24 8.18
C GLY A 439 -20.54 6.40 8.71
N ASP A 440 -21.83 6.18 8.97
CA ASP A 440 -22.72 7.23 9.51
C ASP A 440 -22.60 7.29 11.04
N VAL A 441 -21.56 7.95 11.49
CA VAL A 441 -21.24 8.13 12.92
C VAL A 441 -20.61 9.49 13.15
N THR A 442 -20.97 10.14 14.24
CA THR A 442 -20.30 11.37 14.67
C THR A 442 -18.92 11.06 15.26
N LEU A 443 -17.99 12.01 15.20
CA LEU A 443 -16.68 11.83 15.85
C LEU A 443 -16.81 11.65 17.37
N GLY A 444 -17.82 12.27 18.00
CA GLY A 444 -18.11 12.11 19.42
C GLY A 444 -18.52 10.68 19.79
N ASP A 445 -19.42 10.06 19.00
CA ASP A 445 -19.86 8.68 19.22
C ASP A 445 -18.74 7.69 18.87
N LEU A 446 -17.99 7.95 17.79
CA LEU A 446 -16.80 7.17 17.42
C LEU A 446 -15.77 7.16 18.55
N CYS A 447 -15.44 8.34 19.09
CA CYS A 447 -14.54 8.50 20.22
C CYS A 447 -15.01 7.68 21.44
N SER A 448 -16.27 7.85 21.84
CA SER A 448 -16.85 7.20 23.01
C SER A 448 -16.81 5.67 22.88
N TYR A 449 -17.17 5.15 21.71
CA TYR A 449 -17.12 3.72 21.41
C TYR A 449 -15.69 3.16 21.44
N VAL A 450 -14.78 3.78 20.70
CA VAL A 450 -13.38 3.32 20.61
C VAL A 450 -12.73 3.33 22.00
N LYS A 451 -12.90 4.42 22.74
CA LYS A 451 -12.36 4.55 24.11
C LYS A 451 -12.87 3.45 25.03
N ALA A 452 -14.20 3.22 25.06
CA ALA A 452 -14.81 2.21 25.92
C ALA A 452 -14.33 0.79 25.57
N LYS A 453 -14.34 0.44 24.26
CA LYS A 453 -14.00 -0.90 23.79
C LYS A 453 -12.50 -1.21 23.97
N VAL A 454 -11.64 -0.27 23.59
CA VAL A 454 -10.18 -0.45 23.75
C VAL A 454 -9.81 -0.57 25.22
N LEU A 455 -10.33 0.31 26.09
CA LEU A 455 -10.07 0.25 27.53
C LEU A 455 -10.50 -1.10 28.14
N GLN A 456 -11.71 -1.57 27.81
CA GLN A 456 -12.22 -2.83 28.30
C GLN A 456 -11.39 -4.02 27.83
N LYS A 457 -11.10 -4.06 26.52
CA LYS A 457 -10.47 -5.23 25.91
C LYS A 457 -8.97 -5.31 26.16
N SER A 458 -8.28 -4.19 26.27
CA SER A 458 -6.85 -4.15 26.59
C SER A 458 -6.54 -4.79 27.95
N VAL A 459 -7.39 -4.53 28.95
CA VAL A 459 -7.24 -5.16 30.27
C VAL A 459 -7.51 -6.66 30.22
N VAL A 460 -8.58 -7.08 29.52
CA VAL A 460 -9.00 -8.49 29.45
C VAL A 460 -7.98 -9.34 28.69
N ILE A 461 -7.50 -8.87 27.54
CA ILE A 461 -6.66 -9.65 26.64
C ILE A 461 -5.18 -9.50 26.99
N ASN A 462 -4.71 -8.25 27.11
CA ASN A 462 -3.29 -7.96 27.25
C ASN A 462 -2.86 -7.77 28.71
N ARG A 463 -3.80 -7.76 29.66
CA ARG A 463 -3.57 -7.45 31.09
C ARG A 463 -2.87 -6.10 31.30
N LYS A 464 -3.02 -5.20 30.36
CA LYS A 464 -2.47 -3.84 30.35
C LYS A 464 -3.56 -2.86 29.96
N LYS A 465 -3.52 -1.69 30.57
CA LYS A 465 -4.48 -0.62 30.29
C LYS A 465 -4.06 0.13 29.03
N GLN A 466 -5.00 0.37 28.14
CA GLN A 466 -4.87 1.26 26.97
C GLN A 466 -6.09 2.17 26.91
N THR A 467 -5.86 3.47 27.06
CA THR A 467 -6.90 4.49 27.10
C THR A 467 -6.76 5.45 25.92
N PRO A 468 -7.52 5.28 24.85
CA PRO A 468 -7.53 6.25 23.76
C PRO A 468 -7.91 7.65 24.26
N THR A 469 -7.23 8.66 23.73
CA THR A 469 -7.42 10.06 24.07
C THR A 469 -7.78 10.89 22.84
N VAL A 470 -8.38 12.06 23.07
CA VAL A 470 -8.68 13.05 22.03
C VAL A 470 -8.20 14.40 22.46
N LEU A 471 -7.53 15.09 21.56
CA LEU A 471 -7.14 16.47 21.67
C LEU A 471 -7.84 17.26 20.55
N SER A 472 -8.44 18.39 20.90
CA SER A 472 -9.05 19.30 19.91
C SER A 472 -8.48 20.69 20.04
N SER A 473 -8.39 21.41 18.92
CA SER A 473 -8.07 22.83 18.99
C SER A 473 -9.16 23.64 19.72
N PRO A 474 -8.81 24.73 20.40
CA PRO A 474 -9.76 25.55 21.15
C PRO A 474 -10.96 26.03 20.30
N GLY A 475 -10.72 26.35 19.05
CA GLY A 475 -11.76 26.85 18.13
C GLY A 475 -12.87 25.86 17.77
N VAL A 476 -12.64 24.55 17.99
CA VAL A 476 -13.61 23.51 17.65
C VAL A 476 -14.05 22.64 18.82
N THR A 477 -13.64 22.97 20.05
CA THR A 477 -13.89 22.16 21.26
C THR A 477 -15.37 21.80 21.44
N ASP A 478 -16.28 22.70 21.14
CA ASP A 478 -17.71 22.50 21.33
C ASP A 478 -18.40 21.83 20.13
N VAL A 479 -17.80 21.88 18.95
CA VAL A 479 -18.45 21.44 17.70
C VAL A 479 -17.91 20.16 17.10
N TRP A 480 -16.64 19.80 17.34
CA TRP A 480 -16.01 18.65 16.69
C TRP A 480 -16.74 17.32 16.94
N LYS A 481 -17.45 17.18 18.08
CA LYS A 481 -18.18 15.96 18.43
C LYS A 481 -19.32 15.67 17.46
N SER A 482 -19.85 16.70 16.80
CA SER A 482 -20.90 16.57 15.79
C SER A 482 -20.36 16.32 14.38
N TRP A 483 -19.06 16.45 14.17
CA TRP A 483 -18.46 16.19 12.86
C TRP A 483 -18.61 14.73 12.47
N LYS A 484 -18.67 14.50 11.15
CA LYS A 484 -18.68 13.16 10.53
C LYS A 484 -17.53 13.06 9.53
N LEU A 485 -16.99 11.86 9.39
CA LEU A 485 -15.98 11.55 8.37
C LEU A 485 -16.59 11.39 6.97
N LYS A 486 -17.88 11.01 6.95
CA LYS A 486 -18.67 10.81 5.73
C LYS A 486 -19.36 12.10 5.29
#